data_80759c91cb45531d6c69005bd787da07
#
_entry.id   80759c91cb45531d6c69005bd787da07
#
_cell.length_a   1.000
_cell.length_b   1.000
_cell.length_c   1.000
_cell.angle_alpha   90.00
_cell.angle_beta   90.00
_cell.angle_gamma   90.00
#
_symmetry.space_group_name_H-M   'P 1'
#
loop_
_entity.id
_entity.type
_entity.pdbx_description
1 polymer ?
#
loop_
_entity_poly.entity_id
_entity_poly.type
_entity_poly.pdbx_seq_one_letter_code
_entity_poly.pdbx_strand_id
1 'polypeptide(L)'
;EIALVGLGAMGLPMALNLLAAGHRVTSRSGDAGRTARFAQAGGVVGASWAEVLEGADVVITVLPDGGVVRDLIDRPDGVAQHVPSGALMIDMSTTSPQDARAVGARCAELGIDFIDAPVSGGVTGAEAGTLSIMVGGREADLERARPVLEAMGASITHVGPLGSGQVAKAANQLLVGSTLTALGEAVLLLERSGVDPAVALEALAGGLAGSRILEAKGAKVIDREFSPTFTTRLHAKDMAIVRAAAQDAGCVLPVADRVEEV
;
A
#
# COMPACT_ATOMS: atom_id res chain seq x y z
N GLU A 1 13.35 -17.61 -0.32
CA GLU A 1 13.12 -17.10 1.03
C GLU A 1 12.70 -15.63 0.99
N ILE A 2 11.75 -15.22 1.85
CA ILE A 2 11.20 -13.86 1.87
C ILE A 2 11.43 -13.25 3.26
N ALA A 3 12.04 -12.07 3.30
CA ALA A 3 12.07 -11.23 4.49
C ALA A 3 10.97 -10.16 4.36
N LEU A 4 10.08 -10.05 5.35
CA LEU A 4 9.04 -9.03 5.35
C LEU A 4 9.27 -8.02 6.48
N VAL A 5 9.39 -6.75 6.12
CA VAL A 5 9.62 -5.63 7.03
C VAL A 5 8.32 -4.83 7.17
N GLY A 6 7.70 -4.95 8.34
CA GLY A 6 6.48 -4.22 8.65
C GLY A 6 5.25 -5.12 8.81
N LEU A 7 5.10 -5.83 9.92
CA LEU A 7 3.89 -6.58 10.30
C LEU A 7 2.79 -5.65 10.83
N GLY A 8 2.45 -4.63 10.04
CA GLY A 8 1.35 -3.71 10.31
C GLY A 8 -0.02 -4.29 9.96
N ALA A 9 -1.06 -3.42 9.90
CA ALA A 9 -2.41 -3.81 9.51
C ALA A 9 -2.48 -4.41 8.09
N MET A 10 -1.60 -3.96 7.19
CA MET A 10 -1.48 -4.49 5.82
C MET A 10 -0.46 -5.63 5.76
N GLY A 11 0.73 -5.45 6.34
CA GLY A 11 1.83 -6.40 6.18
C GLY A 11 1.59 -7.75 6.85
N LEU A 12 0.88 -7.82 7.99
CA LEU A 12 0.56 -9.10 8.61
C LEU A 12 -0.32 -9.99 7.71
N PRO A 13 -1.48 -9.56 7.21
CA PRO A 13 -2.27 -10.40 6.29
C PRO A 13 -1.51 -10.74 5.01
N MET A 14 -0.70 -9.85 4.47
CA MET A 14 0.15 -10.14 3.32
C MET A 14 1.16 -11.25 3.63
N ALA A 15 1.81 -11.20 4.81
CA ALA A 15 2.71 -12.25 5.27
C ALA A 15 2.00 -13.61 5.42
N LEU A 16 0.76 -13.60 5.92
CA LEU A 16 -0.05 -14.82 6.07
C LEU A 16 -0.40 -15.45 4.71
N ASN A 17 -0.70 -14.64 3.71
CA ASN A 17 -0.95 -15.13 2.35
C ASN A 17 0.32 -15.72 1.71
N LEU A 18 1.47 -15.11 1.92
CA LEU A 18 2.76 -15.65 1.46
C LEU A 18 3.06 -17.02 2.10
N LEU A 19 2.82 -17.16 3.40
CA LEU A 19 2.95 -18.45 4.11
C LEU A 19 1.98 -19.49 3.55
N ALA A 20 0.72 -19.11 3.34
CA ALA A 20 -0.32 -19.99 2.77
C ALA A 20 0.01 -20.44 1.33
N ALA A 21 0.71 -19.59 0.56
CA ALA A 21 1.22 -19.93 -0.77
C ALA A 21 2.49 -20.81 -0.74
N GLY A 22 2.98 -21.19 0.44
CA GLY A 22 4.12 -22.07 0.62
C GLY A 22 5.49 -21.37 0.65
N HIS A 23 5.53 -20.04 0.70
CA HIS A 23 6.79 -19.33 0.86
C HIS A 23 7.30 -19.44 2.31
N ARG A 24 8.60 -19.50 2.47
CA ARG A 24 9.23 -19.31 3.78
C ARG A 24 9.37 -17.82 4.03
N VAL A 25 8.70 -17.33 5.09
CA VAL A 25 8.68 -15.90 5.43
C VAL A 25 9.30 -15.69 6.79
N THR A 26 10.27 -14.77 6.85
CA THR A 26 10.92 -14.33 8.09
C THR A 26 10.55 -12.86 8.32
N SER A 27 10.23 -12.50 9.57
CA SER A 27 9.91 -11.13 9.94
C SER A 27 10.16 -10.88 11.42
N ARG A 28 10.02 -9.61 11.85
CA ARG A 28 9.98 -9.21 13.25
C ARG A 28 9.05 -8.03 13.47
N SER A 29 8.47 -7.95 14.65
CA SER A 29 7.63 -6.83 15.06
C SER A 29 7.79 -6.56 16.56
N GLY A 30 7.65 -5.29 16.96
CA GLY A 30 7.55 -4.90 18.37
C GLY A 30 6.17 -5.21 18.98
N ASP A 31 5.19 -5.58 18.18
CA ASP A 31 3.84 -5.95 18.63
C ASP A 31 3.78 -7.46 18.88
N ALA A 32 3.65 -7.83 20.16
CA ALA A 32 3.63 -9.23 20.58
C ALA A 32 2.44 -10.02 20.01
N GLY A 33 1.27 -9.39 19.85
CA GLY A 33 0.07 -10.04 19.30
C GLY A 33 0.22 -10.37 17.83
N ARG A 34 0.76 -9.44 17.03
CA ARG A 34 1.03 -9.67 15.60
C ARG A 34 2.14 -10.69 15.40
N THR A 35 3.19 -10.61 16.21
CA THR A 35 4.28 -11.60 16.21
C THR A 35 3.76 -13.01 16.50
N ALA A 36 2.90 -13.17 17.52
CA ALA A 36 2.30 -14.45 17.84
C ALA A 36 1.43 -15.01 16.71
N ARG A 37 0.58 -14.17 16.09
CA ARG A 37 -0.24 -14.58 14.94
C ARG A 37 0.61 -15.01 13.74
N PHE A 38 1.68 -14.28 13.45
CA PHE A 38 2.62 -14.62 12.39
C PHE A 38 3.32 -15.95 12.64
N ALA A 39 3.84 -16.16 13.86
CA ALA A 39 4.49 -17.41 14.26
C ALA A 39 3.53 -18.62 14.24
N GLN A 40 2.28 -18.45 14.71
CA GLN A 40 1.25 -19.49 14.67
C GLN A 40 0.92 -19.94 13.24
N ALA A 41 1.04 -19.06 12.26
CA ALA A 41 0.86 -19.38 10.85
C ALA A 41 2.09 -20.02 10.19
N GLY A 42 3.16 -20.28 10.94
CA GLY A 42 4.41 -20.88 10.42
C GLY A 42 5.48 -19.88 10.02
N GLY A 43 5.29 -18.59 10.31
CA GLY A 43 6.29 -17.55 10.05
C GLY A 43 7.48 -17.66 11.00
N VAL A 44 8.68 -17.35 10.52
CA VAL A 44 9.91 -17.34 11.30
C VAL A 44 10.13 -15.97 11.91
N VAL A 45 10.26 -15.91 13.23
CA VAL A 45 10.48 -14.64 13.96
C VAL A 45 11.97 -14.47 14.22
N GLY A 46 12.59 -13.45 13.62
CA GLY A 46 13.99 -13.11 13.87
C GLY A 46 14.16 -12.19 15.08
N ALA A 47 15.24 -12.37 15.83
CA ALA A 47 15.58 -11.52 16.97
C ALA A 47 16.21 -10.19 16.51
N SER A 48 16.84 -10.16 15.34
CA SER A 48 17.48 -8.98 14.74
C SER A 48 17.13 -8.84 13.26
N TRP A 49 17.42 -7.69 12.64
CA TRP A 49 17.28 -7.53 11.19
C TRP A 49 18.30 -8.39 10.43
N ALA A 50 19.49 -8.61 10.99
CA ALA A 50 20.46 -9.51 10.39
C ALA A 50 19.89 -10.94 10.23
N GLU A 51 19.24 -11.47 11.27
CA GLU A 51 18.58 -12.78 11.20
C GLU A 51 17.37 -12.80 10.25
N VAL A 52 16.58 -11.73 10.23
CA VAL A 52 15.40 -11.62 9.33
C VAL A 52 15.82 -11.65 7.86
N LEU A 53 16.95 -11.05 7.53
CA LEU A 53 17.42 -10.87 6.16
C LEU A 53 18.41 -11.93 5.71
N GLU A 54 18.88 -12.78 6.61
CA GLU A 54 19.82 -13.85 6.28
C GLU A 54 19.23 -14.78 5.22
N GLY A 55 19.92 -14.88 4.07
CA GLY A 55 19.52 -15.76 2.97
C GLY A 55 18.24 -15.34 2.24
N ALA A 56 17.72 -14.12 2.44
CA ALA A 56 16.54 -13.65 1.75
C ALA A 56 16.79 -13.40 0.26
N ASP A 57 16.00 -14.04 -0.61
CA ASP A 57 15.99 -13.78 -2.05
C ASP A 57 15.16 -12.54 -2.39
N VAL A 58 14.11 -12.30 -1.58
CA VAL A 58 13.17 -11.20 -1.71
C VAL A 58 12.98 -10.50 -0.36
N VAL A 59 13.06 -9.18 -0.37
CA VAL A 59 12.77 -8.34 0.80
C VAL A 59 11.54 -7.48 0.50
N ILE A 60 10.50 -7.61 1.29
CA ILE A 60 9.27 -6.82 1.14
C ILE A 60 9.19 -5.78 2.26
N THR A 61 8.93 -4.52 1.91
CA THR A 61 8.64 -3.46 2.88
C THR A 61 7.20 -3.02 2.80
N VAL A 62 6.53 -2.93 3.97
CA VAL A 62 5.14 -2.44 4.12
C VAL A 62 5.12 -1.47 5.29
N LEU A 63 5.49 -0.23 5.04
CA LEU A 63 5.81 0.78 6.04
C LEU A 63 4.87 2.00 5.94
N PRO A 64 4.77 2.83 7.00
CA PRO A 64 3.80 3.92 7.05
C PRO A 64 4.02 5.01 6.00
N ASP A 65 5.28 5.35 5.70
CA ASP A 65 5.63 6.46 4.80
C ASP A 65 7.06 6.34 4.24
N GLY A 66 7.38 7.20 3.27
CA GLY A 66 8.68 7.22 2.58
C GLY A 66 9.86 7.61 3.47
N GLY A 67 9.63 8.43 4.51
CA GLY A 67 10.67 8.77 5.47
C GLY A 67 11.17 7.54 6.22
N VAL A 68 10.22 6.71 6.69
CA VAL A 68 10.55 5.44 7.36
C VAL A 68 11.24 4.47 6.41
N VAL A 69 10.84 4.40 5.12
CA VAL A 69 11.52 3.56 4.12
C VAL A 69 12.96 4.03 3.90
N ARG A 70 13.18 5.34 3.70
CA ARG A 70 14.53 5.89 3.54
C ARG A 70 15.40 5.63 4.77
N ASP A 71 14.89 5.95 5.96
CA ASP A 71 15.63 5.72 7.21
C ASP A 71 16.06 4.25 7.35
N LEU A 72 15.19 3.32 6.96
CA LEU A 72 15.48 1.90 7.01
C LEU A 72 16.65 1.51 6.08
N ILE A 73 16.81 2.22 4.96
CA ILE A 73 17.85 1.95 3.95
C ILE A 73 19.15 2.70 4.28
N ASP A 74 19.04 3.96 4.71
CA ASP A 74 20.19 4.85 4.85
C ASP A 74 20.94 4.72 6.19
N ARG A 75 20.29 4.19 7.23
CA ARG A 75 20.93 4.05 8.54
C ARG A 75 22.10 3.07 8.50
N PRO A 76 23.19 3.37 9.24
CA PRO A 76 24.34 2.46 9.34
C PRO A 76 23.99 1.08 9.93
N ASP A 77 22.96 1.02 10.78
CA ASP A 77 22.39 -0.19 11.36
C ASP A 77 21.07 -0.60 10.68
N GLY A 78 20.79 -0.05 9.49
CA GLY A 78 19.56 -0.26 8.75
C GLY A 78 19.49 -1.62 8.05
N VAL A 79 18.30 -1.89 7.55
CA VAL A 79 17.98 -3.16 6.85
C VAL A 79 18.89 -3.39 5.65
N ALA A 80 19.17 -2.36 4.87
CA ALA A 80 19.95 -2.49 3.63
C ALA A 80 21.37 -3.07 3.83
N GLN A 81 21.97 -2.87 5.01
CA GLN A 81 23.29 -3.42 5.34
C GLN A 81 23.30 -4.95 5.47
N HIS A 82 22.13 -5.56 5.63
CA HIS A 82 21.96 -6.98 5.83
C HIS A 82 21.26 -7.67 4.65
N VAL A 83 20.77 -6.89 3.67
CA VAL A 83 20.15 -7.46 2.46
C VAL A 83 21.23 -8.14 1.62
N PRO A 84 21.08 -9.42 1.24
CA PRO A 84 22.04 -10.10 0.38
C PRO A 84 22.17 -9.39 -0.98
N SER A 85 23.41 -9.32 -1.49
CA SER A 85 23.64 -8.82 -2.85
C SER A 85 22.91 -9.69 -3.87
N GLY A 86 22.24 -9.07 -4.84
CA GLY A 86 21.41 -9.74 -5.83
C GLY A 86 19.99 -10.08 -5.34
N ALA A 87 19.64 -9.79 -4.08
CA ALA A 87 18.27 -9.89 -3.62
C ALA A 87 17.41 -8.82 -4.30
N LEU A 88 16.10 -9.11 -4.40
CA LEU A 88 15.10 -8.17 -4.92
C LEU A 88 14.34 -7.53 -3.75
N MET A 89 14.41 -6.20 -3.64
CA MET A 89 13.61 -5.46 -2.69
C MET A 89 12.34 -4.94 -3.36
N ILE A 90 11.19 -5.19 -2.74
CA ILE A 90 9.85 -4.80 -3.20
C ILE A 90 9.26 -3.85 -2.16
N ASP A 91 9.17 -2.55 -2.47
CA ASP A 91 8.51 -1.61 -1.56
C ASP A 91 7.01 -1.51 -1.90
N MET A 92 6.19 -2.08 -1.02
CA MET A 92 4.73 -2.06 -1.14
C MET A 92 4.11 -0.95 -0.27
N SER A 93 4.92 -0.07 0.30
CA SER A 93 4.49 1.12 1.03
C SER A 93 3.91 2.17 0.08
N THR A 94 3.11 3.11 0.61
CA THR A 94 2.70 4.31 -0.12
C THR A 94 3.67 5.43 0.21
N THR A 95 4.52 5.78 -0.77
CA THR A 95 5.58 6.78 -0.66
C THR A 95 5.50 7.79 -1.81
N SER A 96 6.35 8.83 -1.81
CA SER A 96 6.44 9.69 -2.96
C SER A 96 7.20 9.01 -4.12
N PRO A 97 6.90 9.36 -5.38
CA PRO A 97 7.70 8.88 -6.52
C PRO A 97 9.20 9.21 -6.39
N GLN A 98 9.53 10.34 -5.76
CA GLN A 98 10.90 10.76 -5.48
C GLN A 98 11.58 9.85 -4.46
N ASP A 99 10.87 9.53 -3.37
CA ASP A 99 11.38 8.59 -2.36
C ASP A 99 11.67 7.24 -2.97
N ALA A 100 10.73 6.70 -3.79
CA ALA A 100 10.93 5.43 -4.47
C ALA A 100 12.18 5.44 -5.37
N ARG A 101 12.37 6.51 -6.15
CA ARG A 101 13.56 6.67 -7.00
C ARG A 101 14.84 6.81 -6.19
N ALA A 102 14.82 7.57 -5.09
CA ALA A 102 15.98 7.75 -4.22
C ALA A 102 16.38 6.43 -3.53
N VAL A 103 15.39 5.70 -3.00
CA VAL A 103 15.60 4.37 -2.38
C VAL A 103 16.15 3.39 -3.41
N GLY A 104 15.58 3.34 -4.62
CA GLY A 104 16.07 2.45 -5.66
C GLY A 104 17.49 2.77 -6.13
N ALA A 105 17.86 4.05 -6.23
CA ALA A 105 19.23 4.45 -6.52
C ALA A 105 20.19 3.97 -5.42
N ARG A 106 19.79 4.12 -4.16
CA ARG A 106 20.59 3.66 -3.03
C ARG A 106 20.72 2.14 -2.99
N CYS A 107 19.64 1.40 -3.28
CA CYS A 107 19.67 -0.06 -3.42
C CYS A 107 20.65 -0.50 -4.52
N ALA A 108 20.63 0.18 -5.67
CA ALA A 108 21.56 -0.14 -6.76
C ALA A 108 23.03 0.03 -6.38
N GLU A 109 23.39 1.05 -5.57
CA GLU A 109 24.74 1.22 -5.03
C GLU A 109 25.18 0.04 -4.14
N LEU A 110 24.20 -0.63 -3.52
CA LEU A 110 24.43 -1.79 -2.64
C LEU A 110 24.30 -3.13 -3.38
N GLY A 111 24.08 -3.12 -4.69
CA GLY A 111 23.88 -4.32 -5.50
C GLY A 111 22.54 -5.03 -5.23
N ILE A 112 21.53 -4.30 -4.81
CA ILE A 112 20.17 -4.76 -4.53
C ILE A 112 19.26 -4.28 -5.67
N ASP A 113 18.51 -5.20 -6.29
CA ASP A 113 17.48 -4.84 -7.25
C ASP A 113 16.25 -4.28 -6.51
N PHE A 114 15.55 -3.32 -7.11
CA PHE A 114 14.45 -2.63 -6.43
C PHE A 114 13.28 -2.35 -7.37
N ILE A 115 12.05 -2.59 -6.88
CA ILE A 115 10.78 -2.16 -7.50
C ILE A 115 9.90 -1.48 -6.46
N ASP A 116 9.14 -0.46 -6.89
CA ASP A 116 8.03 0.12 -6.13
C ASP A 116 6.73 -0.57 -6.55
N ALA A 117 6.01 -1.12 -5.59
CA ALA A 117 4.82 -1.94 -5.81
C ALA A 117 3.68 -1.60 -4.84
N PRO A 118 3.27 -0.32 -4.75
CA PRO A 118 2.18 0.07 -3.87
C PRO A 118 0.87 -0.62 -4.24
N VAL A 119 -0.02 -0.73 -3.24
CA VAL A 119 -1.23 -1.55 -3.32
C VAL A 119 -2.51 -0.76 -3.13
N SER A 120 -3.61 -1.28 -3.68
CA SER A 120 -4.97 -0.84 -3.46
C SER A 120 -5.87 -2.04 -3.14
N GLY A 121 -6.83 -1.86 -2.19
CA GLY A 121 -7.73 -2.91 -1.73
C GLY A 121 -7.93 -2.88 -0.20
N GLY A 122 -7.10 -2.12 0.53
CA GLY A 122 -7.16 -1.99 1.98
C GLY A 122 -6.91 -3.31 2.72
N VAL A 123 -7.24 -3.34 4.02
CA VAL A 123 -7.03 -4.52 4.87
C VAL A 123 -7.82 -5.72 4.34
N THR A 124 -9.06 -5.53 3.91
CA THR A 124 -9.91 -6.58 3.36
C THR A 124 -9.27 -7.23 2.12
N GLY A 125 -8.72 -6.41 1.21
CA GLY A 125 -8.00 -6.93 0.03
C GLY A 125 -6.71 -7.65 0.41
N ALA A 126 -6.00 -7.16 1.43
CA ALA A 126 -4.80 -7.81 1.93
C ALA A 126 -5.11 -9.17 2.58
N GLU A 127 -6.19 -9.28 3.36
CA GLU A 127 -6.64 -10.54 3.97
C GLU A 127 -7.09 -11.55 2.93
N ALA A 128 -7.79 -11.10 1.89
CA ALA A 128 -8.30 -11.96 0.84
C ALA A 128 -7.25 -12.33 -0.24
N GLY A 129 -6.05 -11.74 -0.22
CA GLY A 129 -5.06 -11.93 -1.30
C GLY A 129 -5.49 -11.33 -2.64
N THR A 130 -6.33 -10.29 -2.61
CA THR A 130 -6.94 -9.71 -3.83
C THR A 130 -6.53 -8.26 -4.09
N LEU A 131 -5.35 -7.87 -3.62
CA LEU A 131 -4.83 -6.52 -3.84
C LEU A 131 -4.63 -6.22 -5.33
N SER A 132 -4.86 -4.97 -5.71
CA SER A 132 -4.36 -4.41 -6.96
C SER A 132 -2.98 -3.83 -6.69
N ILE A 133 -1.98 -4.31 -7.41
CA ILE A 133 -0.57 -3.98 -7.23
C ILE A 133 -0.08 -3.21 -8.46
N MET A 134 0.43 -2.00 -8.25
CA MET A 134 0.92 -1.11 -9.29
C MET A 134 2.45 -1.11 -9.27
N VAL A 135 3.08 -1.74 -10.24
CA VAL A 135 4.54 -1.99 -10.22
C VAL A 135 5.29 -0.99 -11.09
N GLY A 136 6.24 -0.28 -10.47
CA GLY A 136 7.24 0.52 -11.15
C GLY A 136 8.63 -0.12 -11.02
N GLY A 137 9.39 -0.17 -12.12
CA GLY A 137 10.71 -0.76 -12.15
C GLY A 137 11.04 -1.45 -13.45
N ARG A 138 12.10 -2.26 -13.47
CA ARG A 138 12.45 -3.06 -14.66
C ARG A 138 11.48 -4.24 -14.81
N GLU A 139 11.09 -4.56 -16.03
CA GLU A 139 10.20 -5.69 -16.31
C GLU A 139 10.80 -7.03 -15.81
N ALA A 140 12.10 -7.19 -15.96
CA ALA A 140 12.79 -8.38 -15.46
C ALA A 140 12.68 -8.56 -13.95
N ASP A 141 12.68 -7.49 -13.18
CA ASP A 141 12.50 -7.53 -11.71
C ASP A 141 11.05 -7.83 -11.34
N LEU A 142 10.08 -7.31 -12.11
CA LEU A 142 8.67 -7.69 -11.94
C LEU A 142 8.48 -9.19 -12.19
N GLU A 143 9.07 -9.76 -13.23
CA GLU A 143 8.92 -11.19 -13.50
C GLU A 143 9.53 -12.06 -12.38
N ARG A 144 10.64 -11.61 -11.77
CA ARG A 144 11.20 -12.24 -10.56
C ARG A 144 10.27 -12.12 -9.34
N ALA A 145 9.59 -10.95 -9.21
CA ALA A 145 8.65 -10.68 -8.12
C ALA A 145 7.31 -11.40 -8.30
N ARG A 146 6.91 -11.72 -9.54
CA ARG A 146 5.58 -12.21 -9.90
C ARG A 146 5.06 -13.32 -9.00
N PRO A 147 5.78 -14.42 -8.74
CA PRO A 147 5.28 -15.51 -7.89
C PRO A 147 4.97 -15.06 -6.46
N VAL A 148 5.70 -14.06 -5.96
CA VAL A 148 5.51 -13.47 -4.64
C VAL A 148 4.30 -12.54 -4.63
N LEU A 149 4.16 -11.70 -5.67
CA LEU A 149 3.06 -10.76 -5.77
C LEU A 149 1.70 -11.45 -6.00
N GLU A 150 1.68 -12.55 -6.76
CA GLU A 150 0.47 -13.37 -7.02
C GLU A 150 -0.12 -13.99 -5.74
N ALA A 151 0.70 -14.23 -4.71
CA ALA A 151 0.21 -14.67 -3.41
C ALA A 151 -0.60 -13.60 -2.67
N MET A 152 -0.45 -12.33 -3.02
CA MET A 152 -1.03 -11.18 -2.29
C MET A 152 -2.03 -10.38 -3.11
N GLY A 153 -2.03 -10.51 -4.43
CA GLY A 153 -2.81 -9.67 -5.32
C GLY A 153 -3.45 -10.41 -6.49
N ALA A 154 -4.66 -9.99 -6.84
CA ALA A 154 -5.40 -10.50 -8.00
C ALA A 154 -5.10 -9.73 -9.30
N SER A 155 -4.53 -8.53 -9.19
CA SER A 155 -4.16 -7.70 -10.33
C SER A 155 -2.76 -7.14 -10.11
N ILE A 156 -1.83 -7.48 -11.00
CA ILE A 156 -0.45 -7.02 -10.96
C ILE A 156 -0.17 -6.33 -12.29
N THR A 157 0.06 -5.02 -12.25
CA THR A 157 0.23 -4.21 -13.45
C THR A 157 1.57 -3.51 -13.45
N HIS A 158 2.39 -3.75 -14.47
CA HIS A 158 3.58 -2.94 -14.73
C HIS A 158 3.16 -1.61 -15.32
N VAL A 159 3.39 -0.52 -14.58
CA VAL A 159 2.93 0.81 -14.96
C VAL A 159 4.06 1.72 -15.50
N GLY A 160 5.29 1.22 -15.53
CA GLY A 160 6.42 1.95 -16.11
C GLY A 160 7.71 1.83 -15.30
N PRO A 161 8.68 2.72 -15.55
CA PRO A 161 9.96 2.71 -14.84
C PRO A 161 9.80 3.01 -13.33
N LEU A 162 10.89 2.88 -12.59
CA LEU A 162 10.93 3.09 -11.15
C LEU A 162 10.28 4.42 -10.72
N GLY A 163 9.41 4.34 -9.71
CA GLY A 163 8.58 5.43 -9.21
C GLY A 163 7.22 5.56 -9.91
N SER A 164 6.98 4.84 -11.04
CA SER A 164 5.69 4.88 -11.74
C SER A 164 4.58 4.21 -10.95
N GLY A 165 4.88 3.18 -10.16
CA GLY A 165 3.92 2.57 -9.23
C GLY A 165 3.40 3.59 -8.23
N GLN A 166 4.28 4.41 -7.66
CA GLN A 166 3.88 5.46 -6.72
C GLN A 166 3.11 6.60 -7.40
N VAL A 167 3.42 6.94 -8.66
CA VAL A 167 2.59 7.88 -9.44
C VAL A 167 1.18 7.33 -9.65
N ALA A 168 1.07 6.05 -10.05
CA ALA A 168 -0.23 5.39 -10.20
C ALA A 168 -0.97 5.31 -8.86
N LYS A 169 -0.26 5.06 -7.76
CA LYS A 169 -0.84 5.07 -6.41
C LYS A 169 -1.32 6.47 -6.00
N ALA A 170 -0.58 7.53 -6.30
CA ALA A 170 -1.01 8.90 -6.06
C ALA A 170 -2.33 9.20 -6.80
N ALA A 171 -2.42 8.84 -8.09
CA ALA A 171 -3.65 8.96 -8.86
C ALA A 171 -4.81 8.15 -8.26
N ASN A 172 -4.54 6.90 -7.80
CA ASN A 172 -5.52 6.09 -7.08
C ASN A 172 -6.02 6.80 -5.80
N GLN A 173 -5.13 7.38 -5.00
CA GLN A 173 -5.52 8.05 -3.75
C GLN A 173 -6.31 9.33 -4.00
N LEU A 174 -6.01 10.07 -5.07
CA LEU A 174 -6.84 11.19 -5.52
C LEU A 174 -8.27 10.73 -5.83
N LEU A 175 -8.44 9.66 -6.62
CA LEU A 175 -9.76 9.10 -6.95
C LEU A 175 -10.49 8.58 -5.70
N VAL A 176 -9.80 7.90 -4.80
CA VAL A 176 -10.36 7.41 -3.54
C VAL A 176 -10.85 8.55 -2.68
N GLY A 177 -10.01 9.58 -2.45
CA GLY A 177 -10.37 10.74 -1.64
C GLY A 177 -11.53 11.53 -2.22
N SER A 178 -11.45 11.83 -3.51
CA SER A 178 -12.52 12.58 -4.21
C SER A 178 -13.86 11.85 -4.14
N THR A 179 -13.87 10.55 -4.39
CA THR A 179 -15.10 9.76 -4.35
C THR A 179 -15.67 9.68 -2.94
N LEU A 180 -14.83 9.51 -1.92
CA LEU A 180 -15.28 9.43 -0.54
C LEU A 180 -15.84 10.78 -0.06
N THR A 181 -15.19 11.89 -0.40
CA THR A 181 -15.68 13.25 -0.09
C THR A 181 -17.03 13.50 -0.79
N ALA A 182 -17.12 13.21 -2.09
CA ALA A 182 -18.36 13.37 -2.84
C ALA A 182 -19.50 12.47 -2.32
N LEU A 183 -19.19 11.25 -1.86
CA LEU A 183 -20.17 10.36 -1.22
C LEU A 183 -20.74 10.99 0.07
N GLY A 184 -19.87 11.56 0.91
CA GLY A 184 -20.32 12.26 2.12
C GLY A 184 -21.25 13.43 1.82
N GLU A 185 -20.90 14.26 0.84
CA GLU A 185 -21.74 15.39 0.39
C GLU A 185 -23.06 14.91 -0.24
N ALA A 186 -23.03 13.84 -1.02
CA ALA A 186 -24.24 13.26 -1.62
C ALA A 186 -25.20 12.74 -0.56
N VAL A 187 -24.73 12.02 0.46
CA VAL A 187 -25.55 11.55 1.58
C VAL A 187 -26.17 12.74 2.32
N LEU A 188 -25.37 13.78 2.61
CA LEU A 188 -25.88 14.99 3.26
C LEU A 188 -26.97 15.70 2.43
N LEU A 189 -26.78 15.81 1.12
CA LEU A 189 -27.77 16.39 0.19
C LEU A 189 -29.09 15.59 0.24
N LEU A 190 -29.01 14.26 0.15
CA LEU A 190 -30.19 13.38 0.19
C LEU A 190 -30.97 13.55 1.51
N GLU A 191 -30.26 13.46 2.64
CA GLU A 191 -30.87 13.66 3.97
C GLU A 191 -31.58 15.02 4.11
N ARG A 192 -30.90 16.08 3.66
CA ARG A 192 -31.47 17.46 3.74
C ARG A 192 -32.65 17.69 2.79
N SER A 193 -32.73 16.90 1.73
CA SER A 193 -33.84 16.92 0.76
C SER A 193 -34.99 15.98 1.13
N GLY A 194 -34.90 15.26 2.25
CA GLY A 194 -35.92 14.31 2.68
C GLY A 194 -35.96 13.01 1.84
N VAL A 195 -34.90 12.70 1.16
CA VAL A 195 -34.73 11.45 0.39
C VAL A 195 -34.00 10.43 1.23
N ASP A 196 -34.48 9.20 1.26
CA ASP A 196 -33.81 8.10 1.95
C ASP A 196 -32.46 7.80 1.29
N PRO A 197 -31.31 8.02 1.98
CA PRO A 197 -30.00 7.81 1.39
C PRO A 197 -29.74 6.35 1.00
N ALA A 198 -30.29 5.37 1.74
CA ALA A 198 -30.04 3.96 1.44
C ALA A 198 -30.67 3.56 0.10
N VAL A 199 -31.93 3.95 -0.12
CA VAL A 199 -32.64 3.73 -1.38
C VAL A 199 -32.00 4.48 -2.54
N ALA A 200 -31.58 5.72 -2.29
CA ALA A 200 -30.95 6.53 -3.33
C ALA A 200 -29.57 5.96 -3.73
N LEU A 201 -28.72 5.56 -2.77
CA LEU A 201 -27.41 5.00 -3.06
C LEU A 201 -27.53 3.66 -3.82
N GLU A 202 -28.54 2.83 -3.54
CA GLU A 202 -28.81 1.61 -4.32
C GLU A 202 -29.09 1.94 -5.80
N ALA A 203 -29.92 2.95 -6.07
CA ALA A 203 -30.20 3.39 -7.42
C ALA A 203 -28.96 3.97 -8.12
N LEU A 204 -28.14 4.76 -7.40
CA LEU A 204 -26.91 5.35 -7.92
C LEU A 204 -25.84 4.28 -8.21
N ALA A 205 -25.76 3.22 -7.42
CA ALA A 205 -24.81 2.14 -7.61
C ALA A 205 -25.00 1.40 -8.95
N GLY A 206 -26.23 1.31 -9.44
CA GLY A 206 -26.53 0.72 -10.74
C GLY A 206 -26.21 1.60 -11.96
N GLY A 207 -25.83 2.86 -11.76
CA GLY A 207 -25.50 3.82 -12.82
C GLY A 207 -24.01 4.18 -12.86
N LEU A 208 -23.70 5.27 -13.61
CA LEU A 208 -22.33 5.78 -13.78
C LEU A 208 -21.68 6.28 -12.45
N ALA A 209 -22.49 6.58 -11.44
CA ALA A 209 -22.01 6.95 -10.11
C ALA A 209 -21.56 5.74 -9.27
N GLY A 210 -21.81 4.51 -9.72
CA GLY A 210 -21.37 3.28 -9.07
C GLY A 210 -19.84 3.21 -8.95
N SER A 211 -19.36 2.76 -7.80
CA SER A 211 -17.93 2.56 -7.56
C SER A 211 -17.72 1.58 -6.40
N ARG A 212 -16.56 0.91 -6.35
CA ARG A 212 -16.19 0.06 -5.21
C ARG A 212 -16.16 0.82 -3.88
N ILE A 213 -15.91 2.14 -3.91
CA ILE A 213 -15.98 2.99 -2.71
C ILE A 213 -17.41 3.16 -2.25
N LEU A 214 -18.33 3.44 -3.16
CA LEU A 214 -19.76 3.53 -2.87
C LEU A 214 -20.28 2.22 -2.27
N GLU A 215 -19.94 1.07 -2.86
CA GLU A 215 -20.30 -0.26 -2.36
C GLU A 215 -19.74 -0.53 -0.96
N ALA A 216 -18.45 -0.25 -0.75
CA ALA A 216 -17.75 -0.57 0.50
C ALA A 216 -18.04 0.42 1.64
N LYS A 217 -18.42 1.66 1.33
CA LYS A 217 -18.51 2.76 2.30
C LYS A 217 -19.90 3.40 2.41
N GLY A 218 -20.79 3.19 1.44
CA GLY A 218 -22.10 3.83 1.41
C GLY A 218 -22.89 3.62 2.69
N ALA A 219 -23.11 2.38 3.09
CA ALA A 219 -23.81 2.04 4.33
C ALA A 219 -23.11 2.64 5.57
N LYS A 220 -21.78 2.55 5.64
CA LYS A 220 -21.01 3.10 6.76
C LYS A 220 -21.15 4.61 6.92
N VAL A 221 -21.20 5.35 5.81
CA VAL A 221 -21.41 6.80 5.83
C VAL A 221 -22.82 7.13 6.31
N ILE A 222 -23.85 6.39 5.84
CA ILE A 222 -25.24 6.55 6.30
C ILE A 222 -25.36 6.27 7.80
N ASP A 223 -24.80 5.15 8.25
CA ASP A 223 -24.89 4.68 9.64
C ASP A 223 -23.95 5.44 10.59
N ARG A 224 -23.12 6.35 10.06
CA ARG A 224 -22.09 7.06 10.81
C ARG A 224 -21.09 6.11 11.52
N GLU A 225 -20.84 4.95 10.89
CA GLU A 225 -19.86 4.00 11.37
C GLU A 225 -18.45 4.41 10.94
N PHE A 226 -17.75 5.10 11.83
CA PHE A 226 -16.41 5.62 11.56
C PHE A 226 -15.28 4.79 12.21
N SER A 227 -15.50 3.49 12.42
CA SER A 227 -14.45 2.57 12.88
C SER A 227 -13.27 2.59 11.89
N PRO A 228 -12.05 2.94 12.30
CA PRO A 228 -10.95 3.20 11.39
C PRO A 228 -10.40 1.90 10.81
N THR A 229 -10.62 1.70 9.52
CA THR A 229 -9.88 0.71 8.70
C THR A 229 -8.71 1.37 7.97
N PHE A 230 -8.87 2.63 7.61
CA PHE A 230 -7.87 3.53 7.06
C PHE A 230 -8.12 4.92 7.66
N THR A 231 -7.15 5.46 8.37
CA THR A 231 -7.36 6.70 9.13
C THR A 231 -7.28 7.94 8.23
N THR A 232 -8.02 8.99 8.57
CA THR A 232 -7.93 10.31 7.92
C THR A 232 -6.49 10.84 7.88
N ARG A 233 -5.70 10.61 8.95
CA ARG A 233 -4.28 10.97 8.99
C ARG A 233 -3.47 10.31 7.86
N LEU A 234 -3.70 9.03 7.59
CA LEU A 234 -3.02 8.33 6.50
C LEU A 234 -3.49 8.85 5.15
N HIS A 235 -4.77 9.20 5.02
CA HIS A 235 -5.28 9.79 3.79
C HIS A 235 -4.72 11.20 3.55
N ALA A 236 -4.65 12.04 4.58
CA ALA A 236 -4.01 13.36 4.49
C ALA A 236 -2.52 13.26 4.06
N LYS A 237 -1.76 12.28 4.62
CA LYS A 237 -0.42 11.97 4.14
C LYS A 237 -0.42 11.60 2.65
N ASP A 238 -1.35 10.76 2.21
CA ASP A 238 -1.44 10.34 0.82
C ASP A 238 -1.81 11.52 -0.11
N MET A 239 -2.69 12.44 0.32
CA MET A 239 -2.99 13.67 -0.43
C MET A 239 -1.78 14.60 -0.53
N ALA A 240 -0.95 14.70 0.51
CA ALA A 240 0.32 15.42 0.42
C ALA A 240 1.27 14.80 -0.63
N ILE A 241 1.29 13.46 -0.76
CA ILE A 241 2.04 12.77 -1.83
C ILE A 241 1.45 13.10 -3.21
N VAL A 242 0.12 13.13 -3.35
CA VAL A 242 -0.55 13.53 -4.60
C VAL A 242 -0.11 14.93 -5.03
N ARG A 243 -0.11 15.89 -4.11
CA ARG A 243 0.32 17.27 -4.39
C ARG A 243 1.79 17.35 -4.78
N ALA A 244 2.65 16.66 -4.05
CA ALA A 244 4.08 16.63 -4.39
C ALA A 244 4.30 16.05 -5.81
N ALA A 245 3.62 14.95 -6.14
CA ALA A 245 3.69 14.35 -7.46
C ALA A 245 3.15 15.28 -8.57
N ALA A 246 2.06 16.01 -8.30
CA ALA A 246 1.51 17.01 -9.23
C ALA A 246 2.49 18.17 -9.46
N GLN A 247 3.11 18.68 -8.39
CA GLN A 247 4.09 19.75 -8.47
C GLN A 247 5.29 19.34 -9.32
N ASP A 248 5.82 18.13 -9.13
CA ASP A 248 6.92 17.59 -9.93
C ASP A 248 6.57 17.42 -11.40
N ALA A 249 5.33 17.00 -11.67
CA ALA A 249 4.81 16.86 -13.01
C ALA A 249 4.40 18.19 -13.67
N GLY A 250 4.48 19.31 -12.93
CA GLY A 250 4.07 20.64 -13.41
C GLY A 250 2.58 20.74 -13.71
N CYS A 251 1.73 19.96 -13.03
CA CYS A 251 0.28 20.00 -13.23
C CYS A 251 -0.45 20.54 -12.00
N VAL A 252 -1.63 21.14 -12.22
CA VAL A 252 -2.51 21.66 -11.19
C VAL A 252 -3.70 20.72 -11.03
N LEU A 253 -3.99 20.32 -9.79
CA LEU A 253 -5.07 19.36 -9.47
C LEU A 253 -6.08 20.00 -8.51
N PRO A 254 -7.04 20.84 -8.99
CA PRO A 254 -7.97 21.57 -8.12
C PRO A 254 -8.82 20.68 -7.22
N VAL A 255 -9.14 19.45 -7.69
CA VAL A 255 -9.91 18.48 -6.89
C VAL A 255 -9.07 17.95 -5.74
N ALA A 256 -7.75 17.72 -5.95
CA ALA A 256 -6.86 17.30 -4.88
C ALA A 256 -6.77 18.35 -3.75
N ASP A 257 -6.69 19.64 -4.13
CA ASP A 257 -6.64 20.75 -3.18
C ASP A 257 -7.91 20.78 -2.31
N ARG A 258 -9.09 20.59 -2.92
CA ARG A 258 -10.37 20.56 -2.17
C ARG A 258 -10.51 19.35 -1.26
N VAL A 259 -10.04 18.18 -1.67
CA VAL A 259 -10.07 16.97 -0.86
C VAL A 259 -9.15 17.09 0.37
N GLU A 260 -8.04 17.82 0.24
CA GLU A 260 -7.11 18.05 1.36
C GLU A 260 -7.65 19.06 2.39
N GLU A 261 -8.46 20.04 1.94
CA GLU A 261 -9.09 21.06 2.79
C GLU A 261 -10.22 20.49 3.68
N VAL A 262 -10.81 19.37 3.33
CA VAL A 262 -11.95 18.72 4.01
C VAL A 262 -11.51 17.60 4.93
#